data_50c0f239f94292e39cd00add6cf9cbf7
#
_entry.id   50c0f239f94292e39cd00add6cf9cbf7
#
_cell.length_a   1.000
_cell.length_b   1.000
_cell.length_c   1.000
_cell.angle_alpha   90.00
_cell.angle_beta   90.00
_cell.angle_gamma   90.00
#
_symmetry.space_group_name_H-M   'P 1'
#
loop_
_entity.id
_entity.type
_entity.pdbx_description
1 polymer ?
#
loop_
_entity_poly.entity_id
_entity_poly.type
_entity_poly.pdbx_seq_one_letter_code
_entity_poly.pdbx_strand_id
1 'polypeptide(L)'
;MERLSGDAMRTDAEVARAWDANADQWIRHVRAGWDRYREEFNNPMFFAFLPELAGKDVIDLGCGEGRNTRAFARRGARLTGVDVSRKMIAAAVAAEAQEPLGISYREASFSDLSAFDGGSFDLAVSTMALMDGPDFEGAARAAHRVLRPGGGLYFSVLHPCFVTPAQKWIRNEAGEEIGFQVGEYFSDDVHIDRWRFSAAPEETGDLFAMPRFPHRLETYINGLIDAGFRILKSQEPRPTEAMAAANPRFARLRRHMPLFIYFAAEKA
;
A
#
# COMPACT_ATOMS: atom_id res chain seq x y z
N MET A 1 12.19 9.19 -14.99
CA MET A 1 10.77 9.15 -14.66
C MET A 1 10.03 9.84 -15.80
N GLU A 2 9.05 9.19 -16.38
CA GLU A 2 8.26 9.76 -17.48
C GLU A 2 7.11 10.56 -16.87
N ARG A 3 6.99 11.83 -17.22
CA ARG A 3 5.84 12.68 -16.84
C ARG A 3 4.71 12.42 -17.80
N LEU A 4 3.53 12.12 -17.28
CA LEU A 4 2.32 12.12 -18.08
C LEU A 4 1.74 13.53 -18.09
N SER A 5 1.45 14.06 -19.27
CA SER A 5 0.79 15.36 -19.42
C SER A 5 -0.61 15.33 -18.81
N GLY A 6 -0.98 16.38 -18.10
CA GLY A 6 -2.12 16.73 -17.27
C GLY A 6 -3.48 16.02 -17.33
N ASP A 7 -3.79 15.20 -18.32
CA ASP A 7 -5.09 14.50 -18.46
C ASP A 7 -4.97 12.96 -18.38
N ALA A 8 -3.78 12.41 -18.25
CA ALA A 8 -3.57 10.97 -18.25
C ALA A 8 -3.61 10.38 -16.84
N MET A 9 -4.43 9.37 -16.64
CA MET A 9 -4.62 8.55 -15.43
C MET A 9 -5.10 9.35 -14.20
N ARG A 10 -6.39 9.67 -14.16
CA ARG A 10 -7.04 10.31 -13.02
C ARG A 10 -8.27 9.55 -12.52
N THR A 11 -8.54 8.37 -13.06
CA THR A 11 -9.72 7.57 -12.73
C THR A 11 -9.35 6.19 -12.24
N ASP A 12 -10.19 5.62 -11.38
CA ASP A 12 -10.05 4.24 -10.91
C ASP A 12 -10.02 3.23 -12.05
N ALA A 13 -10.75 3.50 -13.15
CA ALA A 13 -10.76 2.64 -14.33
C ALA A 13 -9.39 2.61 -15.05
N GLU A 14 -8.64 3.70 -15.02
CA GLU A 14 -7.27 3.75 -15.57
C GLU A 14 -6.28 3.06 -14.67
N VAL A 15 -6.42 3.21 -13.34
CA VAL A 15 -5.65 2.46 -12.34
C VAL A 15 -5.91 0.96 -12.48
N ALA A 16 -7.18 0.55 -12.64
CA ALA A 16 -7.54 -0.85 -12.87
C ALA A 16 -6.83 -1.44 -14.09
N ARG A 17 -6.84 -0.72 -15.22
CA ARG A 17 -6.13 -1.16 -16.44
C ARG A 17 -4.63 -1.26 -16.25
N ALA A 18 -4.02 -0.32 -15.53
CA ALA A 18 -2.58 -0.35 -15.25
C ALA A 18 -2.22 -1.56 -14.36
N TRP A 19 -3.00 -1.84 -13.32
CA TRP A 19 -2.80 -3.02 -12.49
C TRP A 19 -3.08 -4.33 -13.25
N ASP A 20 -4.14 -4.40 -14.06
CA ASP A 20 -4.41 -5.57 -14.89
C ASP A 20 -3.28 -5.87 -15.89
N ALA A 21 -2.65 -4.84 -16.44
CA ALA A 21 -1.50 -5.01 -17.32
C ALA A 21 -0.27 -5.59 -16.62
N ASN A 22 -0.07 -5.27 -15.33
CA ASN A 22 1.06 -5.73 -14.54
C ASN A 22 0.76 -6.99 -13.69
N ALA A 23 -0.51 -7.40 -13.56
CA ALA A 23 -0.96 -8.38 -12.58
C ALA A 23 -0.25 -9.73 -12.70
N ASP A 24 -0.14 -10.29 -13.91
CA ASP A 24 0.44 -11.63 -14.11
C ASP A 24 1.91 -11.67 -13.67
N GLN A 25 2.67 -10.63 -13.97
CA GLN A 25 4.06 -10.50 -13.55
C GLN A 25 4.15 -10.24 -12.04
N TRP A 26 3.33 -9.34 -11.50
CA TRP A 26 3.27 -9.04 -10.08
C TRP A 26 3.01 -10.30 -9.26
N ILE A 27 1.95 -11.04 -9.60
CA ILE A 27 1.55 -12.27 -8.90
C ILE A 27 2.70 -13.30 -8.88
N ARG A 28 3.36 -13.51 -10.03
CA ARG A 28 4.51 -14.42 -10.10
C ARG A 28 5.64 -13.98 -9.17
N HIS A 29 6.01 -12.69 -9.21
CA HIS A 29 7.13 -12.15 -8.43
C HIS A 29 6.85 -12.15 -6.92
N VAL A 30 5.64 -11.78 -6.53
CA VAL A 30 5.22 -11.80 -5.12
C VAL A 30 5.17 -13.22 -4.57
N ARG A 31 4.63 -14.18 -5.35
CA ARG A 31 4.60 -15.59 -4.93
C ARG A 31 6.00 -16.20 -4.86
N ALA A 32 6.95 -15.73 -5.66
CA ALA A 32 8.35 -16.10 -5.58
C ALA A 32 9.11 -15.46 -4.41
N GLY A 33 8.49 -14.54 -3.66
CA GLY A 33 9.11 -13.87 -2.52
C GLY A 33 10.14 -12.80 -2.92
N TRP A 34 10.05 -12.24 -4.14
CA TRP A 34 11.03 -11.28 -4.63
C TRP A 34 10.79 -9.84 -4.14
N ASP A 35 9.62 -9.55 -3.58
CA ASP A 35 9.33 -8.27 -2.91
C ASP A 35 9.88 -8.26 -1.48
N ARG A 36 11.20 -8.12 -1.35
CA ARG A 36 11.87 -8.12 -0.05
C ARG A 36 11.49 -6.94 0.83
N TYR A 37 11.21 -5.77 0.24
CA TYR A 37 10.77 -4.61 1.03
C TYR A 37 9.45 -4.88 1.73
N ARG A 38 8.52 -5.53 1.04
CA ARG A 38 7.24 -5.94 1.63
C ARG A 38 7.41 -7.08 2.64
N GLU A 39 8.09 -8.15 2.26
CA GLU A 39 8.17 -9.37 3.06
C GLU A 39 9.06 -9.23 4.30
N GLU A 40 10.23 -8.60 4.13
CA GLU A 40 11.24 -8.55 5.19
C GLU A 40 11.12 -7.29 6.06
N PHE A 41 10.45 -6.22 5.57
CA PHE A 41 10.39 -4.95 6.30
C PHE A 41 8.96 -4.45 6.51
N ASN A 42 8.20 -4.11 5.43
CA ASN A 42 6.89 -3.48 5.62
C ASN A 42 5.90 -4.39 6.35
N ASN A 43 5.69 -5.63 5.87
CA ASN A 43 4.71 -6.53 6.46
C ASN A 43 4.96 -6.85 7.93
N PRO A 44 6.17 -7.26 8.37
CA PRO A 44 6.42 -7.52 9.79
C PRO A 44 6.15 -6.30 10.68
N MET A 45 6.58 -5.11 10.24
CA MET A 45 6.41 -3.88 11.02
C MET A 45 4.97 -3.38 11.01
N PHE A 46 4.29 -3.44 9.86
CA PHE A 46 2.90 -3.03 9.75
C PHE A 46 1.96 -3.99 10.48
N PHE A 47 2.21 -5.30 10.40
CA PHE A 47 1.40 -6.29 11.12
C PHE A 47 1.55 -6.17 12.65
N ALA A 48 2.70 -5.71 13.13
CA ALA A 48 2.90 -5.38 14.55
C ALA A 48 2.24 -4.04 14.94
N PHE A 49 1.98 -3.17 13.98
CA PHE A 49 1.28 -1.90 14.20
C PHE A 49 -0.25 -2.07 14.24
N LEU A 50 -0.80 -3.12 13.64
CA LEU A 50 -2.23 -3.40 13.65
C LEU A 50 -2.73 -3.77 15.06
N PRO A 51 -3.98 -3.48 15.38
CA PRO A 51 -4.61 -3.99 16.61
C PRO A 51 -4.87 -5.49 16.53
N GLU A 52 -5.44 -6.07 17.59
CA GLU A 52 -5.94 -7.43 17.57
C GLU A 52 -7.02 -7.60 16.48
N LEU A 53 -6.85 -8.62 15.64
CA LEU A 53 -7.73 -8.90 14.51
C LEU A 53 -8.73 -10.03 14.79
N ALA A 54 -8.47 -10.89 15.77
CA ALA A 54 -9.29 -12.07 16.04
C ALA A 54 -10.75 -11.69 16.30
N GLY A 55 -11.66 -12.35 15.60
CA GLY A 55 -13.10 -12.12 15.70
C GLY A 55 -13.61 -10.81 15.10
N LYS A 56 -12.77 -9.99 14.49
CA LYS A 56 -13.15 -8.73 13.85
C LYS A 56 -13.67 -8.95 12.42
N ASP A 57 -14.63 -8.13 12.01
CA ASP A 57 -15.01 -7.98 10.59
C ASP A 57 -14.09 -6.94 9.97
N VAL A 58 -13.24 -7.37 9.03
CA VAL A 58 -12.18 -6.54 8.46
C VAL A 58 -12.34 -6.43 6.95
N ILE A 59 -12.24 -5.21 6.43
CA ILE A 59 -12.13 -4.95 4.98
C ILE A 59 -10.66 -4.59 4.65
N ASP A 60 -10.08 -5.29 3.65
CA ASP A 60 -8.74 -5.04 3.12
C ASP A 60 -8.85 -4.26 1.82
N LEU A 61 -8.42 -3.00 1.85
CA LEU A 61 -8.54 -2.02 0.77
C LEU A 61 -7.31 -2.07 -0.13
N GLY A 62 -7.48 -2.50 -1.38
CA GLY A 62 -6.39 -2.79 -2.29
C GLY A 62 -5.70 -4.11 -1.92
N CYS A 63 -6.50 -5.18 -1.80
CA CYS A 63 -6.03 -6.48 -1.32
C CYS A 63 -5.08 -7.22 -2.29
N GLY A 64 -4.99 -6.77 -3.55
CA GLY A 64 -4.22 -7.42 -4.59
C GLY A 64 -4.62 -8.88 -4.79
N GLU A 65 -3.63 -9.75 -4.92
CA GLU A 65 -3.82 -11.21 -5.07
C GLU A 65 -4.13 -11.94 -3.74
N GLY A 66 -4.44 -11.18 -2.67
CA GLY A 66 -4.95 -11.71 -1.41
C GLY A 66 -3.89 -12.18 -0.41
N ARG A 67 -2.59 -12.01 -0.63
CA ARG A 67 -1.54 -12.54 0.26
C ARG A 67 -1.64 -12.00 1.69
N ASN A 68 -1.75 -10.68 1.84
CA ASN A 68 -1.88 -10.07 3.17
C ASN A 68 -3.26 -10.33 3.78
N THR A 69 -4.32 -10.28 2.98
CA THR A 69 -5.68 -10.64 3.40
C THR A 69 -5.73 -12.03 4.04
N ARG A 70 -5.10 -13.00 3.40
CA ARG A 70 -4.98 -14.38 3.91
C ARG A 70 -4.15 -14.44 5.21
N ALA A 71 -3.10 -13.62 5.31
CA ALA A 71 -2.33 -13.53 6.56
C ALA A 71 -3.15 -12.95 7.72
N PHE A 72 -4.04 -12.01 7.44
CA PHE A 72 -4.99 -11.46 8.43
C PHE A 72 -6.07 -12.48 8.80
N ALA A 73 -6.61 -13.24 7.84
CA ALA A 73 -7.56 -14.32 8.11
C ALA A 73 -6.97 -15.39 9.04
N ARG A 74 -5.70 -15.78 8.83
CA ARG A 74 -5.00 -16.71 9.73
C ARG A 74 -4.77 -16.17 11.14
N ARG A 75 -4.94 -14.85 11.35
CA ARG A 75 -4.96 -14.21 12.67
C ARG A 75 -6.37 -14.15 13.27
N GLY A 76 -7.34 -14.83 12.67
CA GLY A 76 -8.70 -14.97 13.18
C GLY A 76 -9.69 -13.87 12.77
N ALA A 77 -9.32 -12.98 11.85
CA ALA A 77 -10.27 -12.01 11.30
C ALA A 77 -11.25 -12.64 10.30
N ARG A 78 -12.45 -12.10 10.21
CA ARG A 78 -13.37 -12.35 9.09
C ARG A 78 -13.11 -11.30 8.03
N LEU A 79 -12.64 -11.74 6.85
CA LEU A 79 -12.09 -10.84 5.82
C LEU A 79 -13.02 -10.65 4.62
N THR A 80 -13.06 -9.40 4.18
CA THR A 80 -13.48 -9.02 2.85
C THR A 80 -12.32 -8.28 2.20
N GLY A 81 -11.82 -8.76 1.06
CA GLY A 81 -10.80 -8.07 0.27
C GLY A 81 -11.42 -7.36 -0.93
N VAL A 82 -11.02 -6.12 -1.18
CA VAL A 82 -11.42 -5.36 -2.37
C VAL A 82 -10.19 -4.88 -3.13
N ASP A 83 -10.25 -4.97 -4.45
CA ASP A 83 -9.23 -4.44 -5.35
C ASP A 83 -9.88 -4.00 -6.66
N VAL A 84 -9.34 -2.97 -7.27
CA VAL A 84 -9.84 -2.43 -8.52
C VAL A 84 -9.46 -3.29 -9.73
N SER A 85 -8.40 -4.11 -9.60
CA SER A 85 -7.92 -5.01 -10.65
C SER A 85 -8.69 -6.33 -10.64
N ARG A 86 -9.37 -6.58 -11.75
CA ARG A 86 -10.08 -7.84 -11.98
C ARG A 86 -9.15 -9.05 -11.95
N LYS A 87 -7.93 -8.92 -12.49
CA LYS A 87 -6.95 -10.00 -12.49
C LYS A 87 -6.42 -10.32 -11.10
N MET A 88 -6.19 -9.30 -10.28
CA MET A 88 -5.79 -9.49 -8.88
C MET A 88 -6.88 -10.23 -8.11
N ILE A 89 -8.13 -9.80 -8.22
CA ILE A 89 -9.27 -10.47 -7.58
C ILE A 89 -9.43 -11.91 -8.07
N ALA A 90 -9.29 -12.17 -9.37
CA ALA A 90 -9.35 -13.53 -9.89
C ALA A 90 -8.25 -14.43 -9.28
N ALA A 91 -7.04 -13.91 -9.09
CA ALA A 91 -5.94 -14.64 -8.46
C ALA A 91 -6.19 -14.87 -6.95
N ALA A 92 -6.79 -13.90 -6.25
CA ALA A 92 -7.16 -14.02 -4.84
C ALA A 92 -8.27 -15.07 -4.64
N VAL A 93 -9.30 -15.05 -5.48
CA VAL A 93 -10.40 -16.05 -5.49
C VAL A 93 -9.85 -17.45 -5.79
N ALA A 94 -8.95 -17.58 -6.74
CA ALA A 94 -8.31 -18.86 -7.06
C ALA A 94 -7.49 -19.41 -5.89
N ALA A 95 -6.78 -18.54 -5.15
CA ALA A 95 -6.05 -18.93 -3.95
C ALA A 95 -6.99 -19.35 -2.81
N GLU A 96 -8.12 -18.66 -2.65
CA GLU A 96 -9.14 -19.01 -1.65
C GLU A 96 -9.81 -20.35 -1.96
N ALA A 97 -10.05 -20.65 -3.24
CA ALA A 97 -10.59 -21.94 -3.65
C ALA A 97 -9.64 -23.12 -3.37
N GLN A 98 -8.32 -22.89 -3.42
CA GLN A 98 -7.29 -23.91 -3.13
C GLN A 98 -7.11 -24.16 -1.62
N GLU A 99 -7.16 -23.10 -0.81
CA GLU A 99 -7.01 -23.14 0.63
C GLU A 99 -8.06 -22.22 1.26
N PRO A 100 -9.30 -22.70 1.53
CA PRO A 100 -10.37 -21.87 2.05
C PRO A 100 -10.06 -21.33 3.46
N LEU A 101 -10.16 -20.02 3.62
CA LEU A 101 -10.07 -19.30 4.90
C LEU A 101 -11.35 -18.52 5.23
N GLY A 102 -12.39 -18.64 4.39
CA GLY A 102 -13.65 -17.93 4.53
C GLY A 102 -13.61 -16.48 4.09
N ILE A 103 -12.69 -16.12 3.19
CA ILE A 103 -12.48 -14.74 2.71
C ILE A 103 -13.42 -14.46 1.53
N SER A 104 -14.09 -13.31 1.57
CA SER A 104 -14.84 -12.78 0.42
C SER A 104 -13.99 -11.79 -0.35
N TYR A 105 -13.86 -11.98 -1.67
CA TYR A 105 -13.15 -11.04 -2.54
C TYR A 105 -14.10 -10.38 -3.53
N ARG A 106 -13.93 -9.06 -3.76
CA ARG A 106 -14.76 -8.28 -4.69
C ARG A 106 -13.94 -7.29 -5.47
N GLU A 107 -14.23 -7.19 -6.78
CA GLU A 107 -13.74 -6.11 -7.62
C GLU A 107 -14.48 -4.81 -7.22
N ALA A 108 -13.75 -3.88 -6.62
CA ALA A 108 -14.25 -2.56 -6.22
C ALA A 108 -13.08 -1.60 -6.01
N SER A 109 -13.31 -0.31 -6.27
CA SER A 109 -12.39 0.73 -5.82
C SER A 109 -12.49 0.93 -4.30
N PHE A 110 -11.39 1.22 -3.66
CA PHE A 110 -11.38 1.63 -2.26
C PHE A 110 -12.00 3.04 -2.05
N SER A 111 -12.14 3.84 -3.11
CA SER A 111 -12.85 5.12 -3.08
C SER A 111 -14.37 4.97 -3.32
N ASP A 112 -14.82 3.81 -3.82
CA ASP A 112 -16.24 3.46 -3.97
C ASP A 112 -16.55 2.11 -3.32
N LEU A 113 -16.99 2.16 -2.07
CA LEU A 113 -17.46 1.01 -1.30
C LEU A 113 -18.99 0.95 -1.20
N SER A 114 -19.73 1.60 -2.12
CA SER A 114 -21.19 1.70 -2.10
C SER A 114 -21.91 0.34 -2.09
N ALA A 115 -21.28 -0.71 -2.57
CA ALA A 115 -21.77 -2.09 -2.55
C ALA A 115 -21.81 -2.72 -1.14
N PHE A 116 -21.29 -2.04 -0.11
CA PHE A 116 -21.30 -2.48 1.27
C PHE A 116 -22.19 -1.55 2.11
N ASP A 117 -22.92 -2.13 3.06
CA ASP A 117 -23.71 -1.35 4.00
C ASP A 117 -22.83 -0.52 4.93
N GLY A 118 -23.34 0.63 5.38
CA GLY A 118 -22.67 1.44 6.38
C GLY A 118 -22.55 0.71 7.71
N GLY A 119 -21.43 0.84 8.40
CA GLY A 119 -21.22 0.20 9.70
C GLY A 119 -21.09 -1.31 9.66
N SER A 120 -20.59 -1.89 8.56
CA SER A 120 -20.44 -3.34 8.39
C SER A 120 -19.15 -3.89 8.97
N PHE A 121 -18.10 -3.07 9.11
CA PHE A 121 -16.76 -3.51 9.49
C PHE A 121 -16.29 -2.90 10.80
N ASP A 122 -15.50 -3.66 11.55
CA ASP A 122 -14.80 -3.19 12.75
C ASP A 122 -13.49 -2.46 12.37
N LEU A 123 -12.83 -2.96 11.31
CA LEU A 123 -11.57 -2.42 10.85
C LEU A 123 -11.54 -2.34 9.31
N ALA A 124 -10.90 -1.29 8.81
CA ALA A 124 -10.41 -1.20 7.45
C ALA A 124 -8.87 -1.21 7.50
N VAL A 125 -8.26 -2.06 6.70
CA VAL A 125 -6.80 -2.13 6.57
C VAL A 125 -6.40 -1.89 5.12
N SER A 126 -5.22 -1.30 4.91
CA SER A 126 -4.66 -1.17 3.56
C SER A 126 -3.14 -1.26 3.63
N THR A 127 -2.57 -2.15 2.84
CA THR A 127 -1.12 -2.35 2.81
C THR A 127 -0.56 -1.88 1.49
N MET A 128 0.05 -0.70 1.46
CA MET A 128 0.73 -0.17 0.27
C MET A 128 -0.16 -0.04 -0.97
N ALA A 129 -1.43 0.38 -0.79
CA ALA A 129 -2.38 0.51 -1.89
C ALA A 129 -3.00 1.91 -2.02
N LEU A 130 -3.32 2.60 -0.90
CA LEU A 130 -4.04 3.88 -0.96
C LEU A 130 -3.28 4.99 -1.70
N MET A 131 -1.96 4.88 -1.84
CA MET A 131 -1.15 5.81 -2.63
C MET A 131 -1.28 5.62 -4.14
N ASP A 132 -1.81 4.47 -4.59
CA ASP A 132 -1.93 4.10 -6.00
C ASP A 132 -3.28 4.48 -6.60
N GLY A 133 -4.15 5.13 -5.83
CA GLY A 133 -5.43 5.68 -6.31
C GLY A 133 -5.44 7.20 -6.38
N PRO A 134 -6.23 7.79 -7.27
CA PRO A 134 -6.27 9.24 -7.47
C PRO A 134 -6.99 10.01 -6.36
N ASP A 135 -7.93 9.37 -5.65
CA ASP A 135 -8.84 10.01 -4.68
C ASP A 135 -8.68 9.38 -3.28
N PHE A 136 -7.66 9.83 -2.55
CA PHE A 136 -7.46 9.40 -1.16
C PHE A 136 -8.58 9.90 -0.25
N GLU A 137 -9.06 11.12 -0.45
CA GLU A 137 -10.14 11.72 0.35
C GLU A 137 -11.45 10.93 0.16
N GLY A 138 -11.75 10.49 -1.07
CA GLY A 138 -12.86 9.58 -1.36
C GLY A 138 -12.69 8.23 -0.67
N ALA A 139 -11.48 7.67 -0.69
CA ALA A 139 -11.16 6.43 0.02
C ALA A 139 -11.36 6.56 1.54
N ALA A 140 -10.92 7.67 2.13
CA ALA A 140 -11.12 7.95 3.55
C ALA A 140 -12.61 8.06 3.90
N ARG A 141 -13.40 8.79 3.10
CA ARG A 141 -14.86 8.89 3.28
C ARG A 141 -15.57 7.53 3.11
N ALA A 142 -15.18 6.75 2.11
CA ALA A 142 -15.75 5.43 1.86
C ALA A 142 -15.43 4.46 3.03
N ALA A 143 -14.19 4.45 3.51
CA ALA A 143 -13.79 3.67 4.67
C ALA A 143 -14.56 4.10 5.92
N HIS A 144 -14.65 5.42 6.18
CA HIS A 144 -15.42 5.94 7.32
C HIS A 144 -16.89 5.48 7.28
N ARG A 145 -17.51 5.51 6.10
CA ARG A 145 -18.91 5.09 5.95
C ARG A 145 -19.13 3.63 6.31
N VAL A 146 -18.26 2.73 5.86
CA VAL A 146 -18.43 1.28 6.06
C VAL A 146 -17.96 0.80 7.44
N LEU A 147 -17.21 1.61 8.17
CA LEU A 147 -16.80 1.30 9.54
C LEU A 147 -17.93 1.55 10.53
N ARG A 148 -18.02 0.71 11.56
CA ARG A 148 -18.84 0.91 12.76
C ARG A 148 -18.34 2.12 13.55
N PRO A 149 -19.17 2.78 14.38
CA PRO A 149 -18.68 3.74 15.37
C PRO A 149 -17.57 3.12 16.23
N GLY A 150 -16.46 3.83 16.42
CA GLY A 150 -15.27 3.31 17.09
C GLY A 150 -14.44 2.34 16.23
N GLY A 151 -14.83 2.09 14.99
CA GLY A 151 -14.06 1.27 14.05
C GLY A 151 -12.81 1.99 13.57
N GLY A 152 -11.76 1.23 13.22
CA GLY A 152 -10.44 1.78 12.88
C GLY A 152 -10.06 1.64 11.42
N LEU A 153 -9.37 2.65 10.89
CA LEU A 153 -8.66 2.59 9.60
C LEU A 153 -7.16 2.55 9.86
N TYR A 154 -6.50 1.50 9.36
CA TYR A 154 -5.05 1.29 9.50
C TYR A 154 -4.44 1.11 8.11
N PHE A 155 -3.46 1.93 7.76
CA PHE A 155 -2.82 1.78 6.45
C PHE A 155 -1.34 2.12 6.44
N SER A 156 -0.64 1.55 5.48
CA SER A 156 0.75 1.86 5.16
C SER A 156 0.86 2.40 3.74
N VAL A 157 1.69 3.41 3.57
CA VAL A 157 2.03 3.99 2.25
C VAL A 157 3.52 4.29 2.18
N LEU A 158 4.05 4.49 0.95
CA LEU A 158 5.36 5.11 0.78
C LEU A 158 5.36 6.49 1.41
N HIS A 159 6.46 6.86 2.08
CA HIS A 159 6.54 8.12 2.80
C HIS A 159 6.60 9.31 1.82
N PRO A 160 5.56 10.16 1.75
CA PRO A 160 5.43 11.17 0.69
C PRO A 160 6.53 12.24 0.73
N CYS A 161 7.12 12.51 1.91
CA CYS A 161 8.19 13.48 2.04
C CYS A 161 9.54 12.98 1.53
N PHE A 162 9.71 11.67 1.38
CA PHE A 162 10.98 11.06 0.95
C PHE A 162 10.87 10.39 -0.41
N VAL A 163 9.73 9.77 -0.72
CA VAL A 163 9.52 9.13 -2.03
C VAL A 163 8.90 10.15 -2.99
N THR A 164 9.73 11.05 -3.49
CA THR A 164 9.36 12.18 -4.35
C THR A 164 9.87 11.98 -5.79
N PRO A 165 9.35 12.72 -6.79
CA PRO A 165 9.78 12.57 -8.18
C PRO A 165 11.28 12.76 -8.41
N ALA A 166 11.91 13.70 -7.70
CA ALA A 166 13.34 14.02 -7.83
C ALA A 166 14.18 13.49 -6.66
N GLN A 167 13.91 12.25 -6.25
CA GLN A 167 14.66 11.60 -5.17
C GLN A 167 15.91 10.91 -5.68
N LYS A 168 17.01 10.95 -4.92
CA LYS A 168 18.21 10.17 -5.19
C LYS A 168 19.11 9.99 -3.97
N TRP A 169 19.89 8.89 -3.96
CA TRP A 169 20.96 8.70 -3.00
C TRP A 169 22.15 9.61 -3.32
N ILE A 170 22.68 10.29 -2.29
CA ILE A 170 23.92 11.06 -2.37
C ILE A 170 25.07 10.13 -2.02
N ARG A 171 26.11 10.12 -2.87
CA ARG A 171 27.30 9.31 -2.66
C ARG A 171 28.54 10.19 -2.53
N ASN A 172 29.49 9.77 -1.68
CA ASN A 172 30.82 10.37 -1.61
C ASN A 172 31.72 9.85 -2.74
N GLU A 173 32.97 10.33 -2.79
CA GLU A 173 33.94 9.92 -3.80
C GLU A 173 34.31 8.41 -3.74
N ALA A 174 34.14 7.77 -2.56
CA ALA A 174 34.31 6.34 -2.37
C ALA A 174 33.09 5.51 -2.82
N GLY A 175 32.01 6.18 -3.29
CA GLY A 175 30.77 5.52 -3.70
C GLY A 175 29.83 5.16 -2.54
N GLU A 176 30.16 5.51 -1.32
CA GLU A 176 29.33 5.25 -0.14
C GLU A 176 28.12 6.19 -0.10
N GLU A 177 26.94 5.65 0.23
CA GLU A 177 25.72 6.42 0.40
C GLU A 177 25.77 7.21 1.72
N ILE A 178 25.86 8.53 1.62
CA ILE A 178 26.05 9.45 2.76
C ILE A 178 24.80 10.28 3.07
N GLY A 179 23.78 10.22 2.23
CA GLY A 179 22.56 10.97 2.41
C GLY A 179 21.52 10.65 1.35
N PHE A 180 20.38 11.30 1.48
CA PHE A 180 19.25 11.15 0.57
C PHE A 180 18.73 12.54 0.18
N GLN A 181 18.67 12.81 -1.11
CA GLN A 181 18.12 14.05 -1.65
C GLN A 181 16.65 13.81 -2.00
N VAL A 182 15.82 14.78 -1.67
CA VAL A 182 14.41 14.86 -2.10
C VAL A 182 14.23 16.15 -2.90
N GLY A 183 13.26 16.14 -3.82
CA GLY A 183 12.91 17.31 -4.62
C GLY A 183 11.58 17.11 -5.31
N GLU A 184 11.02 18.18 -5.85
CA GLU A 184 9.72 18.17 -6.51
C GLU A 184 8.56 17.66 -5.61
N TYR A 185 8.64 17.90 -4.30
CA TYR A 185 7.59 17.51 -3.34
C TYR A 185 6.23 18.14 -3.67
N PHE A 186 6.22 19.34 -4.22
CA PHE A 186 5.01 20.06 -4.60
C PHE A 186 4.56 19.83 -6.06
N SER A 187 5.14 18.85 -6.75
CA SER A 187 4.64 18.47 -8.08
C SER A 187 3.21 17.92 -7.96
N ASP A 188 2.31 18.42 -8.83
CA ASP A 188 0.94 17.93 -8.98
C ASP A 188 0.81 16.94 -10.15
N ASP A 189 1.93 16.60 -10.79
CA ASP A 189 1.95 15.66 -11.92
C ASP A 189 1.80 14.22 -11.45
N VAL A 190 1.04 13.43 -12.19
CA VAL A 190 1.07 11.98 -12.08
C VAL A 190 2.33 11.46 -12.77
N HIS A 191 3.12 10.67 -12.07
CA HIS A 191 4.34 10.09 -12.58
C HIS A 191 4.16 8.59 -12.84
N ILE A 192 4.81 8.06 -13.88
CA ILE A 192 4.91 6.61 -14.04
C ILE A 192 6.19 6.13 -13.37
N ASP A 193 6.04 5.44 -12.27
CA ASP A 193 7.13 4.74 -11.62
C ASP A 193 7.44 3.46 -12.39
N ARG A 194 8.73 3.26 -12.68
CA ARG A 194 9.22 2.04 -13.33
C ARG A 194 10.21 1.35 -12.42
N TRP A 195 9.90 0.14 -12.03
CA TRP A 195 10.78 -0.62 -11.13
C TRP A 195 10.71 -2.12 -11.37
N ARG A 196 11.65 -2.85 -10.79
CA ARG A 196 11.57 -4.30 -10.60
C ARG A 196 11.87 -4.64 -9.15
N PHE A 197 11.38 -5.76 -8.69
CA PHE A 197 11.77 -6.26 -7.38
C PHE A 197 13.24 -6.58 -7.35
N SER A 198 13.90 -6.17 -6.29
CA SER A 198 15.36 -6.23 -6.18
C SER A 198 15.93 -7.65 -6.07
N ALA A 199 15.11 -8.63 -5.76
CA ALA A 199 15.47 -10.05 -5.73
C ALA A 199 15.04 -10.80 -6.99
N ALA A 200 14.33 -10.14 -7.92
CA ALA A 200 13.96 -10.76 -9.19
C ALA A 200 15.21 -10.91 -10.07
N PRO A 201 15.43 -12.10 -10.66
CA PRO A 201 16.47 -12.28 -11.68
C PRO A 201 16.32 -11.28 -12.84
N GLU A 202 17.43 -10.83 -13.42
CA GLU A 202 17.40 -9.81 -14.50
C GLU A 202 16.59 -10.26 -15.72
N GLU A 203 16.49 -11.56 -15.94
CA GLU A 203 15.82 -12.20 -17.09
C GLU A 203 14.28 -12.32 -16.91
N THR A 204 13.74 -11.88 -15.78
CA THR A 204 12.34 -12.20 -15.39
C THR A 204 11.28 -11.27 -15.93
N GLY A 205 11.59 -10.44 -16.89
CA GLY A 205 10.60 -9.62 -17.59
C GLY A 205 10.81 -8.11 -17.47
N ASP A 206 9.83 -7.40 -17.99
CA ASP A 206 9.83 -5.95 -18.06
C ASP A 206 9.76 -5.28 -16.67
N LEU A 207 10.07 -4.00 -16.65
CA LEU A 207 9.83 -3.19 -15.46
C LEU A 207 8.32 -3.07 -15.22
N PHE A 208 7.90 -3.14 -13.97
CA PHE A 208 6.58 -2.65 -13.60
C PHE A 208 6.47 -1.17 -13.97
N ALA A 209 5.31 -0.78 -14.45
CA ALA A 209 5.02 0.60 -14.83
C ALA A 209 3.67 1.00 -14.24
N MET A 210 3.70 1.74 -13.13
CA MET A 210 2.49 2.11 -12.39
C MET A 210 2.41 3.61 -12.19
N PRO A 211 1.19 4.19 -12.24
CA PRO A 211 1.00 5.57 -11.88
C PRO A 211 1.29 5.77 -10.41
N ARG A 212 1.96 6.86 -10.08
CA ARG A 212 2.09 7.39 -8.73
C ARG A 212 1.41 8.74 -8.66
N PHE A 213 0.45 8.83 -7.77
CA PHE A 213 -0.31 10.04 -7.55
C PHE A 213 0.42 10.98 -6.58
N PRO A 214 0.28 12.31 -6.73
CA PRO A 214 1.00 13.30 -5.95
C PRO A 214 0.35 13.53 -4.57
N HIS A 215 0.13 12.45 -3.80
CA HIS A 215 -0.38 12.57 -2.44
C HIS A 215 0.72 13.08 -1.52
N ARG A 216 0.51 14.26 -0.92
CA ARG A 216 1.39 14.85 0.08
C ARG A 216 1.05 14.34 1.46
N LEU A 217 1.92 14.59 2.44
CA LEU A 217 1.64 14.24 3.83
C LEU A 217 0.35 14.90 4.33
N GLU A 218 0.12 16.17 3.98
CA GLU A 218 -1.11 16.90 4.30
C GLU A 218 -2.36 16.25 3.71
N THR A 219 -2.28 15.65 2.51
CA THR A 219 -3.40 14.93 1.89
C THR A 219 -3.89 13.80 2.79
N TYR A 220 -2.97 13.00 3.32
CA TYR A 220 -3.33 11.91 4.23
C TYR A 220 -3.92 12.42 5.55
N ILE A 221 -3.27 13.43 6.16
CA ILE A 221 -3.70 13.97 7.45
C ILE A 221 -5.07 14.67 7.32
N ASN A 222 -5.19 15.59 6.37
CA ASN A 222 -6.41 16.38 6.20
C ASN A 222 -7.56 15.51 5.68
N GLY A 223 -7.29 14.61 4.73
CA GLY A 223 -8.30 13.67 4.22
C GLY A 223 -8.89 12.76 5.31
N LEU A 224 -8.09 12.32 6.28
CA LEU A 224 -8.60 11.61 7.46
C LEU A 224 -9.48 12.50 8.33
N ILE A 225 -9.02 13.72 8.66
CA ILE A 225 -9.76 14.67 9.50
C ILE A 225 -11.08 15.06 8.84
N ASP A 226 -11.06 15.41 7.57
CA ASP A 226 -12.23 15.85 6.80
C ASP A 226 -13.24 14.71 6.58
N ALA A 227 -12.78 13.47 6.56
CA ALA A 227 -13.65 12.28 6.55
C ALA A 227 -14.28 11.98 7.91
N GLY A 228 -13.89 12.66 8.99
CA GLY A 228 -14.42 12.46 10.34
C GLY A 228 -13.64 11.47 11.21
N PHE A 229 -12.42 11.12 10.80
CA PHE A 229 -11.55 10.28 11.63
C PHE A 229 -10.79 11.10 12.67
N ARG A 230 -10.58 10.49 13.83
CA ARG A 230 -9.59 10.92 14.82
C ARG A 230 -8.29 10.15 14.57
N ILE A 231 -7.21 10.83 14.22
CA ILE A 231 -5.90 10.20 14.07
C ILE A 231 -5.40 9.78 15.45
N LEU A 232 -5.16 8.47 15.62
CA LEU A 232 -4.67 7.91 16.88
C LEU A 232 -3.16 7.89 16.93
N LYS A 233 -2.53 7.54 15.81
CA LYS A 233 -1.08 7.35 15.71
C LYS A 233 -0.62 7.45 14.26
N SER A 234 0.55 8.04 14.05
CA SER A 234 1.37 7.80 12.87
C SER A 234 2.69 7.15 13.29
N GLN A 235 3.28 6.33 12.42
CA GLN A 235 4.56 5.68 12.67
C GLN A 235 5.40 5.64 11.41
N GLU A 236 6.64 6.08 11.54
CA GLU A 236 7.69 5.90 10.53
C GLU A 236 8.51 4.67 10.91
N PRO A 237 8.26 3.51 10.28
CA PRO A 237 8.96 2.29 10.68
C PRO A 237 10.44 2.40 10.32
N ARG A 238 11.28 2.02 11.26
CA ARG A 238 12.73 1.96 11.09
C ARG A 238 13.17 0.50 11.05
N PRO A 239 13.89 0.03 10.02
CA PRO A 239 14.41 -1.32 10.00
C PRO A 239 15.16 -1.64 11.30
N THR A 240 14.96 -2.83 11.87
CA THR A 240 15.67 -3.26 13.07
C THR A 240 17.16 -3.44 12.81
N GLU A 241 17.98 -3.57 13.86
CA GLU A 241 19.40 -3.86 13.70
C GLU A 241 19.66 -5.20 13.02
N ALA A 242 18.83 -6.20 13.34
CA ALA A 242 18.90 -7.51 12.68
C ALA A 242 18.59 -7.42 11.18
N MET A 243 17.55 -6.67 10.80
CA MET A 243 17.24 -6.41 9.38
C MET A 243 18.37 -5.68 8.67
N ALA A 244 18.96 -4.66 9.32
CA ALA A 244 20.07 -3.88 8.77
C ALA A 244 21.34 -4.72 8.61
N ALA A 245 21.63 -5.62 9.55
CA ALA A 245 22.75 -6.54 9.46
C ALA A 245 22.59 -7.57 8.33
N ALA A 246 21.35 -8.03 8.10
CA ALA A 246 21.05 -9.02 7.07
C ALA A 246 20.98 -8.43 5.65
N ASN A 247 20.70 -7.13 5.49
CA ASN A 247 20.49 -6.52 4.18
C ASN A 247 21.01 -5.07 4.13
N PRO A 248 22.06 -4.78 3.34
CA PRO A 248 22.63 -3.43 3.22
C PRO A 248 21.62 -2.36 2.82
N ARG A 249 20.57 -2.74 2.08
CA ARG A 249 19.48 -1.79 1.71
C ARG A 249 18.69 -1.35 2.94
N PHE A 250 18.48 -2.24 3.91
CA PHE A 250 17.83 -1.87 5.16
C PHE A 250 18.76 -1.10 6.09
N ALA A 251 20.08 -1.37 6.05
CA ALA A 251 21.07 -0.58 6.79
C ALA A 251 21.04 0.90 6.38
N ARG A 252 21.01 1.18 5.08
CA ARG A 252 20.94 2.57 4.59
C ARG A 252 19.61 3.26 4.93
N LEU A 253 18.45 2.55 4.80
CA LEU A 253 17.16 3.10 5.20
C LEU A 253 17.16 3.42 6.69
N ARG A 254 17.64 2.50 7.53
CA ARG A 254 17.74 2.69 8.98
C ARG A 254 18.54 3.94 9.36
N ARG A 255 19.55 4.29 8.57
CA ARG A 255 20.44 5.42 8.83
C ARG A 255 19.90 6.76 8.30
N HIS A 256 19.25 6.75 7.13
CA HIS A 256 19.08 7.99 6.37
C HIS A 256 17.65 8.47 6.18
N MET A 257 16.68 7.56 6.03
CA MET A 257 15.31 7.99 5.72
C MET A 257 14.26 6.90 6.00
N PRO A 258 13.05 7.26 6.46
CA PRO A 258 11.92 6.35 6.47
C PRO A 258 11.40 6.14 5.03
N LEU A 259 11.23 4.87 4.65
CA LEU A 259 10.65 4.50 3.36
C LEU A 259 9.12 4.51 3.40
N PHE A 260 8.55 4.17 4.55
CA PHE A 260 7.12 4.03 4.76
C PHE A 260 6.64 4.95 5.87
N ILE A 261 5.35 5.27 5.83
CA ILE A 261 4.61 5.85 6.94
C ILE A 261 3.31 5.07 7.16
N TYR A 262 2.96 4.84 8.41
CA TYR A 262 1.73 4.18 8.82
C TYR A 262 0.81 5.16 9.53
N PHE A 263 -0.48 4.96 9.35
CA PHE A 263 -1.52 5.70 10.05
C PHE A 263 -2.49 4.74 10.73
N ALA A 264 -2.89 5.10 11.92
CA ALA A 264 -4.03 4.53 12.64
C ALA A 264 -5.01 5.66 12.95
N ALA A 265 -6.24 5.49 12.52
CA ALA A 265 -7.31 6.46 12.72
C ALA A 265 -8.59 5.73 13.14
N GLU A 266 -9.43 6.39 13.94
CA GLU A 266 -10.66 5.84 14.48
C GLU A 266 -11.85 6.69 14.05
N LYS A 267 -12.92 6.04 13.63
CA LYS A 267 -14.21 6.68 13.39
C LYS A 267 -14.78 7.15 14.71
N ALA A 268 -14.92 8.46 14.87
CA ALA A 268 -15.48 9.11 16.06
C ALA A 268 -16.98 8.82 16.23
#